data_995a5e72e8dac7bafbf8e01bd0366c40
#
_entry.id   995a5e72e8dac7bafbf8e01bd0366c40
#
_cell.length_a   1.000
_cell.length_b   1.000
_cell.length_c   1.000
_cell.angle_alpha   90.00
_cell.angle_beta   90.00
_cell.angle_gamma   90.00
#
_symmetry.space_group_name_H-M   'P 1'
#
loop_
_entity.id
_entity.type
_entity.pdbx_description
1 polymer ?
#
loop_
_entity_poly.entity_id
_entity_poly.type
_entity_poly.pdbx_seq_one_letter_code
_entity_poly.pdbx_strand_id
1 'polypeptide(L)'
;HVGGPIRSVYNMTKAGLEGLTKGMAIDLAASNIRVNTVCPTFIVTPMTKKFLKNKKFKNTMLKNIPLGRFAQTSDVATAVAFLASDSSSMITGTSILVDGGWTAI
;
A
#
# COMPACT_ATOMS: atom_id res chain seq x y z
N HIS A 1 -15.59 1.55 -2.73
CA HIS A 1 -15.54 1.87 -1.31
C HIS A 1 -16.58 2.90 -0.91
N VAL A 2 -17.06 2.75 0.31
CA VAL A 2 -18.03 3.65 0.88
C VAL A 2 -17.40 5.02 1.11
N GLY A 3 -18.01 6.05 0.59
CA GLY A 3 -17.58 7.41 0.82
C GLY A 3 -17.89 7.86 2.24
N GLY A 4 -17.17 8.86 2.70
CA GLY A 4 -17.34 9.51 3.99
C GLY A 4 -16.24 10.55 4.16
N PRO A 5 -16.34 11.46 5.13
CA PRO A 5 -15.35 12.52 5.29
C PRO A 5 -13.92 12.00 5.42
N ILE A 6 -13.74 10.97 6.23
CA ILE A 6 -12.42 10.35 6.43
C ILE A 6 -11.94 9.67 5.16
N ARG A 7 -12.83 9.01 4.44
CA ARG A 7 -12.51 8.35 3.17
C ARG A 7 -12.13 9.35 2.09
N SER A 8 -12.84 10.47 2.01
CA SER A 8 -12.54 11.51 1.02
C SER A 8 -11.14 12.07 1.23
N VAL A 9 -10.76 12.35 2.48
CA VAL A 9 -9.43 12.84 2.82
C VAL A 9 -8.38 11.77 2.50
N TYR A 10 -8.64 10.51 2.85
CA TYR A 10 -7.75 9.41 2.56
C TYR A 10 -7.52 9.26 1.05
N ASN A 11 -8.59 9.28 0.26
CA ASN A 11 -8.51 9.14 -1.19
C ASN A 11 -7.74 10.30 -1.83
N MET A 12 -7.96 11.51 -1.34
CA MET A 12 -7.23 12.69 -1.81
C MET A 12 -5.74 12.58 -1.51
N THR A 13 -5.40 12.16 -0.30
CA THR A 13 -4.01 12.00 0.13
C THR A 13 -3.32 10.91 -0.70
N LYS A 14 -4.00 9.80 -0.94
CA LYS A 14 -3.45 8.69 -1.75
C LYS A 14 -3.23 9.12 -3.19
N ALA A 15 -4.21 9.80 -3.79
CA ALA A 15 -4.09 10.31 -5.17
C ALA A 15 -2.96 11.33 -5.28
N GLY A 16 -2.82 12.20 -4.27
CA GLY A 16 -1.74 13.18 -4.20
C GLY A 16 -0.37 12.50 -4.13
N LEU A 17 -0.25 11.45 -3.33
CA LEU A 17 0.99 10.69 -3.20
C LEU A 17 1.37 10.00 -4.52
N GLU A 18 0.40 9.42 -5.21
CA GLU A 18 0.64 8.80 -6.52
C GLU A 18 1.09 9.82 -7.56
N GLY A 19 0.44 10.99 -7.58
CA GLY A 19 0.82 12.08 -8.46
C GLY A 19 2.24 12.59 -8.19
N LEU A 20 2.58 12.78 -6.91
CA LEU A 20 3.91 13.19 -6.51
C LEU A 20 4.95 12.16 -6.92
N THR A 21 4.66 10.88 -6.73
CA THR A 21 5.54 9.77 -7.10
C THR A 21 5.85 9.80 -8.59
N LYS A 22 4.84 9.97 -9.42
CA LYS A 22 5.01 10.05 -10.87
C LYS A 22 5.83 11.27 -11.27
N GLY A 23 5.54 12.42 -10.69
CA GLY A 23 6.27 13.65 -10.94
C GLY A 23 7.75 13.52 -10.58
N MET A 24 8.03 13.02 -9.39
CA MET A 24 9.40 12.80 -8.94
C MET A 24 10.13 11.76 -9.80
N ALA A 25 9.44 10.72 -10.23
CA ALA A 25 10.04 9.70 -11.10
C ALA A 25 10.50 10.31 -12.42
N ILE A 26 9.69 11.19 -12.99
CA ILE A 26 10.04 11.90 -14.24
C ILE A 26 11.20 12.86 -14.01
N ASP A 27 11.12 13.66 -12.95
CA ASP A 27 12.14 14.68 -12.67
C ASP A 27 13.50 14.08 -12.36
N LEU A 28 13.53 12.93 -11.72
CA LEU A 28 14.76 12.30 -11.26
C LEU A 28 15.30 11.20 -12.20
N ALA A 29 14.58 10.89 -13.26
CA ALA A 29 14.97 9.85 -14.21
C ALA A 29 16.34 10.13 -14.85
N ALA A 30 16.61 11.38 -15.20
CA ALA A 30 17.90 11.77 -15.78
C ALA A 30 19.07 11.56 -14.83
N SER A 31 18.81 11.57 -13.54
CA SER A 31 19.80 11.30 -12.50
C SER A 31 19.88 9.81 -12.15
N ASN A 32 19.18 8.96 -12.90
CA ASN A 32 19.13 7.51 -12.69
C ASN A 32 18.59 7.14 -11.29
N ILE A 33 17.60 7.92 -10.84
CA ILE A 33 16.91 7.68 -9.57
C ILE A 33 15.50 7.20 -9.87
N ARG A 34 15.13 6.08 -9.27
CA ARG A 34 13.77 5.51 -9.38
C ARG A 34 12.96 5.89 -8.16
N VAL A 35 11.69 6.19 -8.37
CA VAL A 35 10.76 6.59 -7.31
C VAL A 35 9.49 5.78 -7.47
N ASN A 36 9.18 5.00 -6.45
CA ASN A 36 7.98 4.15 -6.42
C ASN A 36 7.33 4.25 -5.05
N THR A 37 6.08 3.82 -4.95
CA THR A 37 5.38 3.73 -3.67
C THR A 37 4.94 2.31 -3.40
N VAL A 38 4.83 1.98 -2.12
CA VAL A 38 4.25 0.72 -1.65
C VAL A 38 3.00 1.08 -0.86
N CYS A 39 1.88 0.50 -1.22
CA CYS A 39 0.58 0.80 -0.63
C CYS A 39 0.02 -0.46 0.03
N PRO A 40 0.30 -0.66 1.33
CA PRO A 40 -0.33 -1.75 2.08
C PRO A 40 -1.73 -1.34 2.52
N THR A 41 -2.55 -2.33 2.85
CA THR A 41 -3.80 -2.11 3.55
C THR A 41 -3.57 -2.31 5.04
N PHE A 42 -4.41 -3.11 5.70
CA PHE A 42 -4.28 -3.36 7.13
C PHE A 42 -3.12 -4.31 7.40
N ILE A 43 -2.18 -3.88 8.23
CA ILE A 43 -0.99 -4.64 8.58
C ILE A 43 -1.06 -5.01 10.05
N VAL A 44 -0.73 -6.26 10.37
CA VAL A 44 -0.63 -6.71 11.76
C VAL A 44 0.65 -6.16 12.37
N THR A 45 0.51 -5.27 13.33
CA THR A 45 1.60 -4.67 14.11
C THR A 45 1.24 -4.73 15.57
N PRO A 46 2.18 -4.50 16.50
CA PRO A 46 1.83 -4.40 17.91
C PRO A 46 0.73 -3.36 18.17
N MET A 47 0.72 -2.27 17.44
CA MET A 47 -0.29 -1.22 17.57
C MET A 47 -1.67 -1.69 17.09
N THR A 48 -1.74 -2.40 15.98
CA THR A 48 -3.01 -2.82 15.38
C THR A 48 -3.57 -4.10 16.01
N LYS A 49 -2.76 -4.89 16.70
CA LYS A 49 -3.22 -6.10 17.36
C LYS A 49 -4.38 -5.87 18.33
N LYS A 50 -4.43 -4.71 18.96
CA LYS A 50 -5.54 -4.34 19.85
C LYS A 50 -6.89 -4.38 19.13
N PHE A 51 -6.93 -3.89 17.89
CA PHE A 51 -8.17 -3.85 17.10
C PHE A 51 -8.60 -5.24 16.69
N LEU A 52 -7.65 -6.14 16.49
CA LEU A 52 -7.92 -7.52 16.06
C LEU A 52 -8.49 -8.40 17.16
N LYS A 53 -8.45 -7.95 18.42
CA LYS A 53 -9.12 -8.63 19.53
C LYS A 53 -10.64 -8.53 19.40
N ASN A 54 -11.16 -7.53 18.73
CA ASN A 54 -12.57 -7.42 18.43
C ASN A 54 -12.89 -8.30 17.22
N LYS A 55 -13.57 -9.41 17.47
CA LYS A 55 -13.89 -10.39 16.43
C LYS A 55 -14.75 -9.81 15.30
N LYS A 56 -15.69 -8.94 15.64
CA LYS A 56 -16.57 -8.30 14.65
C LYS A 56 -15.75 -7.44 13.70
N PHE A 57 -14.88 -6.62 14.24
CA PHE A 57 -13.98 -5.79 13.45
C PHE A 57 -13.07 -6.64 12.56
N LYS A 58 -12.43 -7.66 13.16
CA LYS A 58 -11.55 -8.58 12.44
C LYS A 58 -12.27 -9.25 11.29
N ASN A 59 -13.45 -9.80 11.53
CA ASN A 59 -14.22 -10.49 10.49
C ASN A 59 -14.66 -9.55 9.38
N THR A 60 -15.07 -8.33 9.74
CA THR A 60 -15.44 -7.32 8.76
C THR A 60 -14.27 -6.97 7.84
N MET A 61 -13.08 -6.79 8.41
CA MET A 61 -11.90 -6.48 7.64
C MET A 61 -11.49 -7.65 6.74
N LEU A 62 -11.52 -8.88 7.26
CA LEU A 62 -11.14 -10.06 6.49
C LEU A 62 -12.03 -10.30 5.28
N LYS A 63 -13.33 -9.95 5.38
CA LYS A 63 -14.25 -10.08 4.24
C LYS A 63 -13.82 -9.24 3.03
N ASN A 64 -13.11 -8.16 3.29
CA ASN A 64 -12.69 -7.23 2.24
C ASN A 64 -11.31 -7.59 1.67
N ILE A 65 -10.68 -8.64 2.18
CA ILE A 65 -9.37 -9.09 1.72
C ILE A 65 -9.54 -10.44 1.01
N PRO A 66 -9.56 -10.47 -0.32
CA PRO A 66 -9.74 -11.73 -1.07
C PRO A 66 -8.78 -12.85 -0.68
N LEU A 67 -7.52 -12.54 -0.34
CA LEU A 67 -6.58 -13.57 0.09
C LEU A 67 -6.89 -14.12 1.49
N GLY A 68 -7.81 -13.48 2.23
CA GLY A 68 -8.34 -14.02 3.48
C GLY A 68 -7.43 -13.90 4.69
N ARG A 69 -6.38 -13.08 4.61
CA ARG A 69 -5.48 -12.83 5.73
C ARG A 69 -4.96 -11.41 5.71
N PHE A 70 -4.55 -10.92 6.87
CA PHE A 70 -3.93 -9.61 6.98
C PHE A 70 -2.47 -9.66 6.52
N ALA A 71 -1.98 -8.54 6.02
CA ALA A 71 -0.58 -8.39 5.70
C ALA A 71 0.26 -8.37 6.98
N GLN A 72 1.43 -8.96 6.90
CA GLN A 72 2.47 -8.87 7.92
C GLN A 72 3.48 -7.81 7.51
N THR A 73 4.27 -7.34 8.45
CA THR A 73 5.35 -6.38 8.15
C THR A 73 6.32 -6.93 7.11
N SER A 74 6.55 -8.24 7.12
CA SER A 74 7.41 -8.91 6.13
C SER A 74 6.86 -8.81 4.71
N ASP A 75 5.53 -8.82 4.54
CA ASP A 75 4.92 -8.68 3.21
C ASP A 75 5.23 -7.31 2.59
N VAL A 76 5.25 -6.28 3.42
CA VAL A 76 5.62 -4.92 2.99
C VAL A 76 7.13 -4.80 2.79
N ALA A 77 7.91 -5.34 3.71
CA ALA A 77 9.36 -5.25 3.66
C ALA A 77 9.93 -5.93 2.41
N THR A 78 9.37 -7.07 2.01
CA THR A 78 9.83 -7.76 0.80
C THR A 78 9.52 -6.96 -0.47
N ALA A 79 8.37 -6.28 -0.52
CA ALA A 79 8.03 -5.40 -1.64
C ALA A 79 9.01 -4.22 -1.73
N VAL A 80 9.32 -3.60 -0.60
CA VAL A 80 10.28 -2.50 -0.53
C VAL A 80 11.67 -2.97 -0.97
N ALA A 81 12.11 -4.13 -0.47
CA ALA A 81 13.40 -4.70 -0.81
C ALA A 81 13.51 -4.97 -2.32
N PHE A 82 12.45 -5.50 -2.93
CA PHE A 82 12.41 -5.72 -4.38
C PHE A 82 12.57 -4.39 -5.13
N LEU A 83 11.82 -3.38 -4.74
CA LEU A 83 11.88 -2.06 -5.41
C LEU A 83 13.23 -1.38 -5.22
N ALA A 84 13.91 -1.63 -4.12
CA ALA A 84 15.24 -1.08 -3.85
C ALA A 84 16.36 -1.83 -4.58
N SER A 85 16.07 -3.00 -5.11
CA SER A 85 17.08 -3.86 -5.74
C SER A 85 17.24 -3.59 -7.23
N ASP A 86 18.34 -4.09 -7.78
CA ASP A 86 18.59 -4.02 -9.23
C ASP A 86 17.60 -4.87 -10.04
N SER A 87 16.91 -5.80 -9.38
CA SER A 87 15.87 -6.61 -10.02
C SER A 87 14.69 -5.77 -10.52
N SER A 88 14.51 -4.57 -9.99
CA SER A 88 13.47 -3.65 -10.40
C SER A 88 14.01 -2.44 -11.16
N SER A 89 15.13 -2.58 -11.85
CA SER A 89 15.87 -1.47 -12.48
C SER A 89 15.06 -0.67 -13.51
N MET A 90 14.03 -1.26 -14.11
CA MET A 90 13.16 -0.58 -15.07
C MET A 90 11.81 -0.16 -14.47
N ILE A 91 11.67 -0.23 -13.15
CA ILE A 91 10.41 0.11 -12.47
C ILE A 91 10.57 1.46 -11.80
N THR A 92 9.83 2.46 -12.27
CA THR A 92 9.78 3.78 -11.67
C THR A 92 8.41 4.42 -11.94
N GLY A 93 7.96 5.27 -11.05
CA GLY A 93 6.69 5.98 -11.17
C GLY A 93 5.47 5.12 -10.91
N THR A 94 5.61 3.98 -10.25
CA THR A 94 4.50 3.05 -10.00
C THR A 94 4.20 2.91 -8.53
N SER A 95 3.00 2.40 -8.25
CA SER A 95 2.56 2.03 -6.91
C SER A 95 2.34 0.54 -6.85
N ILE A 96 2.95 -0.12 -5.89
CA ILE A 96 2.76 -1.55 -5.66
C ILE A 96 1.77 -1.74 -4.52
N LEU A 97 0.68 -2.42 -4.81
CA LEU A 97 -0.35 -2.71 -3.83
C LEU A 97 0.00 -3.99 -3.08
N VAL A 98 0.02 -3.91 -1.75
CA VAL A 98 0.25 -5.06 -0.87
C VAL A 98 -0.99 -5.19 0.00
N ASP A 99 -2.09 -5.58 -0.61
CA ASP A 99 -3.42 -5.45 -0.02
C ASP A 99 -4.26 -6.75 -0.06
N GLY A 100 -3.65 -7.85 -0.47
CA GLY A 100 -4.37 -9.12 -0.54
C GLY A 100 -5.55 -9.12 -1.50
N GLY A 101 -5.60 -8.15 -2.41
CA GLY A 101 -6.68 -8.02 -3.39
C GLY A 101 -7.79 -7.06 -2.98
N TRP A 102 -7.65 -6.34 -1.87
CA TRP A 102 -8.68 -5.42 -1.38
C TRP A 102 -9.21 -4.49 -2.47
N THR A 103 -8.32 -3.90 -3.27
CA THR A 103 -8.70 -2.93 -4.30
C THR A 103 -9.08 -3.57 -5.63
N ALA A 104 -8.99 -4.89 -5.73
CA ALA A 104 -9.32 -5.60 -6.96
C ALA A 104 -10.83 -5.83 -7.13
N ILE A 105 -11.59 -5.66 -6.07
CA ILE A 105 -13.05 -5.87 -6.05
C ILE A 105 -13.82 -4.58 -5.94
#